data_7a3aab6b6d1fcf5633424cb2d4f9d221
#
_entry.id   7a3aab6b6d1fcf5633424cb2d4f9d221
#
_cell.length_a   1.000
_cell.length_b   1.000
_cell.length_c   1.000
_cell.angle_alpha   90.00
_cell.angle_beta   90.00
_cell.angle_gamma   90.00
#
_symmetry.space_group_name_H-M   'P 1'
#
loop_
_entity.id
_entity.type
_entity.pdbx_description
1 polymer ?
#
loop_
_entity_poly.entity_id
_entity_poly.type
_entity_poly.pdbx_seq_one_letter_code
_entity_poly.pdbx_strand_id
1 'polypeptide(L)'
;RQSRLQALRLRPKKLRENWVTYLAVNNSEANLLLKDRFAYTVLSHTDLTRETGQTGDIDLSRINWGNYDLVVIDESHNFRNDAFGKKDDNGKSRKTRYEKLIEDVIKTGINTKVLLLSATPVNNDLSDLRNQIYLMTGGKDHAFAESLGIPSLKALLKRSQDVFTKWSQVDDRDSHDLITKLPSQFFSLLDGLTIARSRKHIERYFKESLDQIGHFP
;
A
#
# COMPACT_ATOMS: atom_id res chain seq x y z
N ARG A 1 -20.93 22.17 -5.98
CA ARG A 1 -20.62 21.45 -4.72
C ARG A 1 -19.28 20.76 -4.93
N GLN A 2 -18.23 21.27 -4.29
CA GLN A 2 -16.97 20.53 -4.19
C GLN A 2 -17.29 19.27 -3.39
N SER A 3 -17.24 18.09 -4.02
CA SER A 3 -17.34 16.81 -3.32
C SER A 3 -16.14 16.69 -2.41
N ARG A 4 -16.38 16.61 -1.09
CA ARG A 4 -15.34 16.47 -0.10
C ARG A 4 -14.70 15.09 -0.28
N LEU A 5 -13.40 15.02 -0.56
CA LEU A 5 -12.66 13.77 -0.71
C LEU A 5 -12.86 12.90 0.54
N GLN A 6 -13.36 11.70 0.35
CA GLN A 6 -13.49 10.70 1.42
C GLN A 6 -12.26 9.81 1.42
N ALA A 7 -11.45 9.89 2.46
CA ALA A 7 -10.24 9.10 2.57
C ALA A 7 -10.30 8.09 3.72
N LEU A 8 -9.88 6.86 3.44
CA LEU A 8 -9.68 5.78 4.41
C LEU A 8 -8.17 5.59 4.63
N ARG A 9 -7.72 5.58 5.87
CA ARG A 9 -6.34 5.28 6.27
C ARG A 9 -6.28 4.00 7.06
N LEU A 10 -5.59 3.01 6.51
CA LEU A 10 -5.35 1.71 7.13
C LEU A 10 -3.92 1.67 7.67
N ARG A 11 -3.76 1.24 8.92
CA ARG A 11 -2.49 1.29 9.64
C ARG A 11 -2.36 0.16 10.67
N PRO A 12 -1.13 -0.17 11.13
CA PRO A 12 -0.91 -0.99 12.31
C PRO A 12 -1.54 -0.34 13.57
N LYS A 13 -2.06 -1.17 14.47
CA LYS A 13 -2.75 -0.69 15.67
C LYS A 13 -1.93 0.31 16.50
N LYS A 14 -0.61 0.10 16.60
CA LYS A 14 0.31 0.93 17.38
C LYS A 14 0.53 2.34 16.83
N LEU A 15 0.25 2.59 15.54
CA LEU A 15 0.52 3.88 14.87
C LEU A 15 -0.71 4.80 14.83
N ARG A 16 -1.74 4.56 15.64
CA ARG A 16 -2.99 5.35 15.60
C ARG A 16 -2.74 6.84 15.84
N GLU A 17 -2.00 7.15 16.85
CA GLU A 17 -1.78 8.55 17.29
C GLU A 17 -1.14 9.38 16.17
N ASN A 18 -0.18 8.85 15.46
CA ASN A 18 0.48 9.52 14.34
C ASN A 18 -0.49 9.96 13.24
N TRP A 19 -1.58 9.19 13.05
CA TRP A 19 -2.54 9.43 11.97
C TRP A 19 -3.74 10.27 12.41
N VAL A 20 -4.11 10.27 13.69
CA VAL A 20 -5.23 11.09 14.18
C VAL A 20 -4.82 12.52 14.55
N THR A 21 -3.53 12.78 14.69
CA THR A 21 -2.99 14.10 15.06
C THR A 21 -3.48 15.19 14.10
N TYR A 22 -3.54 14.92 12.81
CA TYR A 22 -3.88 15.90 11.77
C TYR A 22 -5.36 15.94 11.39
N LEU A 23 -6.23 15.25 12.13
CA LEU A 23 -7.67 15.36 11.91
C LEU A 23 -8.19 16.73 12.33
N ALA A 24 -9.16 17.26 11.59
CA ALA A 24 -9.78 18.55 11.85
C ALA A 24 -10.42 18.67 13.25
N VAL A 25 -10.77 17.55 13.86
CA VAL A 25 -11.33 17.49 15.23
C VAL A 25 -10.25 17.57 16.32
N ASN A 26 -8.97 17.41 15.95
CA ASN A 26 -7.87 17.51 16.90
C ASN A 26 -7.36 18.95 16.98
N ASN A 27 -7.72 19.66 18.01
CA ASN A 27 -7.32 21.05 18.27
C ASN A 27 -6.00 21.18 19.06
N SER A 28 -5.20 20.13 19.16
CA SER A 28 -3.91 20.20 19.85
C SER A 28 -2.90 21.06 19.09
N GLU A 29 -1.94 21.66 19.80
CA GLU A 29 -0.83 22.42 19.21
C GLU A 29 0.03 21.56 18.26
N ALA A 30 0.05 20.24 18.45
CA ALA A 30 0.74 19.29 17.57
C ALA A 30 0.08 19.19 16.18
N ASN A 31 -1.15 19.67 15.98
CA ASN A 31 -1.82 19.67 14.69
C ASN A 31 -1.45 20.89 13.85
N LEU A 32 -0.29 20.85 13.22
CA LEU A 32 0.20 21.90 12.34
C LEU A 32 -0.69 22.15 11.10
N LEU A 33 -1.56 21.19 10.75
CA LEU A 33 -2.44 21.22 9.58
C LEU A 33 -3.92 21.48 9.96
N LEU A 34 -4.18 22.03 11.13
CA LEU A 34 -5.54 22.29 11.61
C LEU A 34 -6.35 23.17 10.64
N LYS A 35 -5.70 24.14 10.01
CA LYS A 35 -6.34 25.06 9.04
C LYS A 35 -6.82 24.34 7.77
N ASP A 36 -6.19 23.24 7.40
CA ASP A 36 -6.54 22.46 6.20
C ASP A 36 -7.77 21.58 6.40
N ARG A 37 -8.25 21.45 7.64
CA ARG A 37 -9.48 20.74 8.03
C ARG A 37 -9.58 19.34 7.46
N PHE A 38 -8.51 18.54 7.57
CA PHE A 38 -8.52 17.17 7.09
C PHE A 38 -9.58 16.34 7.80
N ALA A 39 -10.37 15.63 7.01
CA ALA A 39 -11.36 14.68 7.47
C ALA A 39 -11.14 13.34 6.76
N TYR A 40 -10.74 12.31 7.51
CA TYR A 40 -10.53 10.97 7.01
C TYR A 40 -10.81 9.93 8.09
N THR A 41 -11.15 8.72 7.68
CA THR A 41 -11.39 7.59 8.56
C THR A 41 -10.07 6.87 8.85
N VAL A 42 -9.73 6.64 10.12
CA VAL A 42 -8.51 5.93 10.53
C VAL A 42 -8.89 4.60 11.17
N LEU A 43 -8.52 3.50 10.52
CA LEU A 43 -8.77 2.15 10.99
C LEU A 43 -7.47 1.35 11.13
N SER A 44 -7.49 0.32 11.97
CA SER A 44 -6.42 -0.68 12.02
C SER A 44 -6.60 -1.72 10.89
N HIS A 45 -5.51 -2.32 10.42
CA HIS A 45 -5.58 -3.45 9.49
C HIS A 45 -6.49 -4.58 9.98
N THR A 46 -6.54 -4.80 11.30
CA THR A 46 -7.38 -5.82 11.92
C THR A 46 -8.88 -5.49 11.89
N ASP A 47 -9.24 -4.22 11.76
CA ASP A 47 -10.65 -3.81 11.70
C ASP A 47 -11.31 -4.26 10.40
N LEU A 48 -10.54 -4.50 9.33
CA LEU A 48 -11.05 -5.08 8.08
C LEU A 48 -11.64 -6.49 8.26
N THR A 49 -11.28 -7.22 9.31
CA THR A 49 -11.83 -8.56 9.58
C THR A 49 -13.00 -8.56 10.55
N ARG A 50 -13.40 -7.39 11.03
CA ARG A 50 -14.49 -7.20 11.99
C ARG A 50 -15.71 -6.64 11.27
N GLU A 51 -16.87 -7.23 11.53
CA GLU A 51 -18.16 -6.75 10.98
C GLU A 51 -18.83 -5.76 11.94
N THR A 52 -18.55 -5.88 13.23
CA THR A 52 -19.15 -5.08 14.29
C THR A 52 -18.12 -4.65 15.32
N GLY A 53 -18.51 -3.73 16.20
CA GLY A 53 -17.68 -3.19 17.27
C GLY A 53 -17.14 -1.80 16.97
N GLN A 54 -16.38 -1.25 17.91
CA GLN A 54 -15.86 0.12 17.82
C GLN A 54 -14.34 0.15 17.64
N THR A 55 -13.87 1.17 16.92
CA THR A 55 -12.47 1.55 16.79
C THR A 55 -12.36 3.06 17.01
N GLY A 56 -11.95 3.47 18.22
CA GLY A 56 -12.12 4.86 18.68
C GLY A 56 -13.60 5.22 18.68
N ASP A 57 -13.95 6.33 18.05
CA ASP A 57 -15.32 6.82 17.95
C ASP A 57 -16.10 6.24 16.75
N ILE A 58 -15.52 5.29 16.04
CA ILE A 58 -16.08 4.73 14.80
C ILE A 58 -16.74 3.40 15.10
N ASP A 59 -18.03 3.29 14.80
CA ASP A 59 -18.79 2.04 14.79
C ASP A 59 -18.59 1.35 13.44
N LEU A 60 -17.94 0.17 13.46
CA LEU A 60 -17.59 -0.59 12.26
C LEU A 60 -18.82 -1.07 11.48
N SER A 61 -19.96 -1.29 12.16
CA SER A 61 -21.23 -1.71 11.51
C SER A 61 -21.84 -0.62 10.63
N ARG A 62 -21.43 0.65 10.83
CA ARG A 62 -21.95 1.81 10.09
C ARG A 62 -21.05 2.27 8.95
N ILE A 63 -19.92 1.60 8.73
CA ILE A 63 -19.00 1.99 7.67
C ILE A 63 -19.58 1.58 6.31
N ASN A 64 -19.76 2.57 5.45
CA ASN A 64 -19.99 2.32 4.03
C ASN A 64 -18.64 2.15 3.34
N TRP A 65 -18.19 0.91 3.17
CA TRP A 65 -16.89 0.56 2.65
C TRP A 65 -16.64 1.02 1.21
N GLY A 66 -17.69 1.15 0.39
CA GLY A 66 -17.60 1.62 -0.99
C GLY A 66 -17.59 3.16 -1.14
N ASN A 67 -17.59 3.93 -0.05
CA ASN A 67 -17.71 5.39 -0.08
C ASN A 67 -16.36 6.12 0.06
N TYR A 68 -15.26 5.48 -0.35
CA TYR A 68 -13.94 6.09 -0.25
C TYR A 68 -13.33 6.37 -1.62
N ASP A 69 -12.89 7.61 -1.84
CA ASP A 69 -12.19 8.05 -3.05
C ASP A 69 -10.69 7.71 -2.99
N LEU A 70 -10.13 7.65 -1.76
CA LEU A 70 -8.73 7.36 -1.51
C LEU A 70 -8.58 6.40 -0.34
N VAL A 71 -7.79 5.35 -0.54
CA VAL A 71 -7.34 4.43 0.50
C VAL A 71 -5.83 4.57 0.66
N VAL A 72 -5.38 4.94 1.86
CA VAL A 72 -3.95 4.97 2.22
C VAL A 72 -3.66 3.79 3.13
N ILE A 73 -2.71 2.95 2.75
CA ILE A 73 -2.32 1.75 3.50
C ILE A 73 -0.89 1.92 4.01
N ASP A 74 -0.77 2.20 5.28
CA ASP A 74 0.52 2.27 5.97
C ASP A 74 0.99 0.85 6.30
N GLU A 75 2.30 0.60 6.20
CA GLU A 75 2.89 -0.74 6.31
C GLU A 75 2.21 -1.76 5.39
N SER A 76 2.08 -1.38 4.10
CA SER A 76 1.35 -2.16 3.09
C SER A 76 1.90 -3.56 2.84
N HIS A 77 3.14 -3.83 3.25
CA HIS A 77 3.70 -5.19 3.22
C HIS A 77 2.88 -6.21 4.01
N ASN A 78 2.01 -5.77 4.93
CA ASN A 78 1.05 -6.64 5.62
C ASN A 78 -0.06 -7.19 4.71
N PHE A 79 -0.19 -6.67 3.50
CA PHE A 79 -1.16 -7.07 2.47
C PHE A 79 -0.50 -7.77 1.27
N ARG A 80 0.75 -8.20 1.40
CA ARG A 80 1.47 -8.91 0.33
C ARG A 80 0.93 -10.32 0.04
N ASN A 81 0.23 -10.94 1.00
CA ASN A 81 -0.36 -12.26 0.82
C ASN A 81 -1.79 -12.13 0.30
N ASP A 82 -2.04 -12.70 -0.86
CA ASP A 82 -3.34 -12.75 -1.55
C ASP A 82 -4.24 -13.89 -1.06
N ALA A 83 -4.23 -14.19 0.22
CA ALA A 83 -5.02 -15.27 0.77
C ALA A 83 -6.53 -14.98 0.63
N PHE A 84 -7.18 -15.70 -0.28
CA PHE A 84 -8.63 -15.74 -0.46
C PHE A 84 -9.23 -16.96 0.21
N GLY A 85 -10.48 -16.85 0.69
CA GLY A 85 -11.29 -18.00 1.05
C GLY A 85 -10.84 -18.78 2.28
N LYS A 86 -10.32 -18.13 3.31
CA LYS A 86 -10.09 -18.82 4.60
C LYS A 86 -11.42 -19.25 5.20
N LYS A 87 -11.51 -20.52 5.59
CA LYS A 87 -12.60 -21.02 6.41
C LYS A 87 -12.23 -20.80 7.89
N ASP A 88 -13.20 -20.41 8.71
CA ASP A 88 -13.08 -20.42 10.17
C ASP A 88 -13.13 -21.85 10.72
N ASP A 89 -12.90 -22.00 12.02
CA ASP A 89 -12.91 -23.29 12.71
C ASP A 89 -14.26 -24.01 12.61
N ASN A 90 -15.33 -23.31 12.24
CA ASN A 90 -16.68 -23.83 12.01
C ASN A 90 -16.98 -24.09 10.51
N GLY A 91 -15.98 -23.99 9.63
CA GLY A 91 -16.11 -24.21 8.19
C GLY A 91 -16.79 -23.07 7.43
N LYS A 92 -17.13 -21.95 8.08
CA LYS A 92 -17.72 -20.75 7.45
C LYS A 92 -16.65 -19.96 6.74
N SER A 93 -16.88 -19.63 5.46
CA SER A 93 -15.98 -18.79 4.68
C SER A 93 -15.95 -17.39 5.26
N ARG A 94 -14.75 -16.92 5.66
CA ARG A 94 -14.52 -15.56 6.14
C ARG A 94 -13.57 -14.85 5.21
N LYS A 95 -13.96 -13.66 4.75
CA LYS A 95 -13.09 -12.82 3.93
C LYS A 95 -11.80 -12.48 4.68
N THR A 96 -10.69 -12.62 4.00
CA THR A 96 -9.40 -12.11 4.51
C THR A 96 -9.38 -10.58 4.47
N ARG A 97 -8.41 -9.95 5.14
CA ARG A 97 -8.19 -8.50 5.06
C ARG A 97 -7.95 -8.04 3.62
N TYR A 98 -7.17 -8.81 2.88
CA TYR A 98 -6.86 -8.54 1.48
C TYR A 98 -8.10 -8.63 0.59
N GLU A 99 -8.87 -9.70 0.74
CA GLU A 99 -10.11 -9.93 0.00
C GLU A 99 -11.16 -8.85 0.29
N LYS A 100 -11.38 -8.50 1.57
CA LYS A 100 -12.31 -7.43 1.93
C LYS A 100 -11.89 -6.08 1.36
N LEU A 101 -10.60 -5.78 1.38
CA LEU A 101 -10.08 -4.54 0.83
C LEU A 101 -10.32 -4.44 -0.68
N ILE A 102 -10.06 -5.51 -1.44
CA ILE A 102 -10.31 -5.54 -2.89
C ILE A 102 -11.82 -5.51 -3.17
N GLU A 103 -12.59 -6.44 -2.58
CA GLU A 103 -13.99 -6.66 -2.99
C GLU A 103 -14.93 -5.60 -2.43
N ASP A 104 -14.79 -5.24 -1.15
CA ASP A 104 -15.77 -4.40 -0.48
C ASP A 104 -15.37 -2.91 -0.47
N VAL A 105 -14.09 -2.59 -0.65
CA VAL A 105 -13.61 -1.21 -0.60
C VAL A 105 -13.25 -0.70 -1.99
N ILE A 106 -12.34 -1.39 -2.68
CA ILE A 106 -11.76 -0.88 -3.94
C ILE A 106 -12.72 -1.09 -5.11
N LYS A 107 -13.27 -2.30 -5.28
CA LYS A 107 -14.17 -2.62 -6.40
C LYS A 107 -15.57 -1.99 -6.27
N THR A 108 -16.03 -1.78 -5.04
CA THR A 108 -17.34 -1.14 -4.80
C THR A 108 -17.27 0.38 -4.87
N GLY A 109 -16.09 0.97 -4.71
CA GLY A 109 -15.87 2.40 -4.81
C GLY A 109 -15.88 2.89 -6.26
N ILE A 110 -16.24 4.16 -6.45
CA ILE A 110 -16.20 4.84 -7.75
C ILE A 110 -14.80 5.41 -7.95
N ASN A 111 -13.95 4.72 -8.72
CA ASN A 111 -12.56 5.13 -8.99
C ASN A 111 -11.70 5.31 -7.73
N THR A 112 -11.88 4.47 -6.73
CA THR A 112 -11.08 4.50 -5.50
C THR A 112 -9.59 4.40 -5.83
N LYS A 113 -8.82 5.42 -5.44
CA LYS A 113 -7.37 5.43 -5.58
C LYS A 113 -6.73 4.78 -4.36
N VAL A 114 -5.59 4.13 -4.57
CA VAL A 114 -4.86 3.46 -3.48
C VAL A 114 -3.44 3.99 -3.41
N LEU A 115 -3.02 4.38 -2.22
CA LEU A 115 -1.65 4.76 -1.90
C LEU A 115 -1.07 3.76 -0.89
N LEU A 116 0.01 3.12 -1.26
CA LEU A 116 0.71 2.13 -0.44
C LEU A 116 1.98 2.77 0.15
N LEU A 117 2.14 2.65 1.46
CA LEU A 117 3.34 3.10 2.17
C LEU A 117 4.02 1.87 2.78
N SER A 118 5.29 1.64 2.45
CA SER A 118 6.07 0.54 3.00
C SER A 118 7.56 0.81 2.90
N ALA A 119 8.30 0.44 3.93
CA ALA A 119 9.76 0.41 3.90
C ALA A 119 10.29 -0.84 3.18
N THR A 120 9.51 -1.93 3.14
CA THR A 120 9.90 -3.25 2.61
C THR A 120 8.79 -3.84 1.75
N PRO A 121 8.53 -3.29 0.55
CA PRO A 121 7.42 -3.75 -0.30
C PRO A 121 7.58 -5.17 -0.80
N VAL A 122 8.82 -5.65 -0.90
CA VAL A 122 9.18 -7.02 -1.30
C VAL A 122 10.00 -7.65 -0.17
N ASN A 123 9.73 -8.90 0.16
CA ASN A 123 10.52 -9.65 1.14
C ASN A 123 11.36 -10.73 0.43
N ASN A 124 10.73 -11.76 -0.10
CA ASN A 124 11.43 -12.89 -0.69
C ASN A 124 11.05 -13.13 -2.16
N ASP A 125 9.91 -12.64 -2.60
CA ASP A 125 9.34 -12.94 -3.91
C ASP A 125 8.64 -11.72 -4.50
N LEU A 126 8.75 -11.55 -5.82
CA LEU A 126 8.05 -10.47 -6.54
C LEU A 126 6.53 -10.67 -6.59
N SER A 127 6.01 -11.83 -6.17
CA SER A 127 4.57 -12.00 -5.91
C SER A 127 4.06 -11.07 -4.80
N ASP A 128 4.91 -10.74 -3.83
CA ASP A 128 4.62 -9.75 -2.79
C ASP A 128 4.29 -8.39 -3.40
N LEU A 129 5.10 -7.97 -4.37
CA LEU A 129 4.89 -6.72 -5.13
C LEU A 129 3.64 -6.81 -6.00
N ARG A 130 3.45 -7.93 -6.72
CA ARG A 130 2.25 -8.15 -7.53
C ARG A 130 0.98 -7.98 -6.72
N ASN A 131 0.91 -8.61 -5.56
CA ASN A 131 -0.27 -8.58 -4.72
C ASN A 131 -0.56 -7.17 -4.19
N GLN A 132 0.47 -6.40 -3.89
CA GLN A 132 0.30 -4.99 -3.53
C GLN A 132 -0.17 -4.16 -4.74
N ILE A 133 0.38 -4.36 -5.94
CA ILE A 133 -0.09 -3.67 -7.15
C ILE A 133 -1.54 -4.05 -7.48
N TYR A 134 -1.97 -5.28 -7.22
CA TYR A 134 -3.36 -5.69 -7.40
C TYR A 134 -4.33 -4.91 -6.51
N LEU A 135 -3.92 -4.42 -5.34
CA LEU A 135 -4.75 -3.48 -4.57
C LEU A 135 -4.98 -2.17 -5.33
N MET A 136 -3.98 -1.68 -6.07
CA MET A 136 -4.12 -0.45 -6.85
C MET A 136 -4.98 -0.63 -8.09
N THR A 137 -5.00 -1.83 -8.67
CA THR A 137 -5.70 -2.15 -9.93
C THR A 137 -7.03 -2.89 -9.73
N GLY A 138 -7.46 -3.11 -8.48
CA GLY A 138 -8.64 -3.92 -8.17
C GLY A 138 -8.50 -5.38 -8.61
N GLY A 139 -7.27 -5.91 -8.65
CA GLY A 139 -6.96 -7.28 -9.06
C GLY A 139 -6.84 -7.49 -10.57
N LYS A 140 -6.84 -6.43 -11.39
CA LYS A 140 -6.75 -6.53 -12.85
C LYS A 140 -5.32 -6.79 -13.30
N ASP A 141 -5.06 -7.95 -13.89
CA ASP A 141 -3.72 -8.36 -14.37
C ASP A 141 -3.24 -7.56 -15.59
N HIS A 142 -4.18 -7.10 -16.41
CA HIS A 142 -3.94 -6.36 -17.67
C HIS A 142 -4.07 -4.83 -17.51
N ALA A 143 -4.08 -4.32 -16.29
CA ALA A 143 -4.31 -2.90 -16.01
C ALA A 143 -3.29 -1.95 -16.67
N PHE A 144 -2.10 -2.44 -17.01
CA PHE A 144 -1.02 -1.65 -17.61
C PHE A 144 -0.76 -2.02 -19.08
N ALA A 145 -1.68 -2.73 -19.73
CA ALA A 145 -1.51 -3.16 -21.12
C ALA A 145 -1.39 -1.96 -22.09
N GLU A 146 -2.28 -0.98 -21.94
CA GLU A 146 -2.30 0.21 -22.79
C GLU A 146 -1.28 1.26 -22.37
N SER A 147 -1.15 1.51 -21.06
CA SER A 147 -0.33 2.61 -20.54
C SER A 147 1.18 2.30 -20.53
N LEU A 148 1.57 1.06 -20.29
CA LEU A 148 2.98 0.64 -20.16
C LEU A 148 3.36 -0.51 -21.09
N GLY A 149 2.46 -0.99 -21.95
CA GLY A 149 2.71 -2.15 -22.81
C GLY A 149 2.91 -3.45 -22.04
N ILE A 150 2.26 -3.59 -20.86
CA ILE A 150 2.35 -4.77 -19.99
C ILE A 150 1.03 -5.54 -20.04
N PRO A 151 0.90 -6.55 -20.93
CA PRO A 151 -0.36 -7.28 -21.11
C PRO A 151 -0.70 -8.18 -19.92
N SER A 152 0.28 -8.61 -19.14
CA SER A 152 0.08 -9.41 -17.92
C SER A 152 1.14 -9.06 -16.89
N LEU A 153 0.69 -8.47 -15.78
CA LEU A 153 1.52 -8.15 -14.62
C LEU A 153 2.11 -9.43 -14.01
N LYS A 154 1.30 -10.48 -13.90
CA LYS A 154 1.71 -11.79 -13.37
C LYS A 154 2.84 -12.40 -14.20
N ALA A 155 2.73 -12.37 -15.53
CA ALA A 155 3.75 -12.92 -16.41
C ALA A 155 5.06 -12.11 -16.36
N LEU A 156 4.97 -10.77 -16.30
CA LEU A 156 6.14 -9.89 -16.17
C LEU A 156 6.88 -10.18 -14.87
N LEU A 157 6.19 -10.15 -13.72
CA LEU A 157 6.83 -10.34 -12.42
C LEU A 157 7.36 -11.76 -12.23
N LYS A 158 6.70 -12.80 -12.81
CA LYS A 158 7.23 -14.15 -12.82
C LYS A 158 8.56 -14.24 -13.58
N ARG A 159 8.63 -13.68 -14.80
CA ARG A 159 9.90 -13.64 -15.58
C ARG A 159 10.99 -12.89 -14.82
N SER A 160 10.66 -11.78 -14.21
CA SER A 160 11.62 -11.03 -13.40
C SER A 160 12.09 -11.81 -12.19
N GLN A 161 11.20 -12.54 -11.51
CA GLN A 161 11.56 -13.44 -10.41
C GLN A 161 12.50 -14.56 -10.86
N ASP A 162 12.26 -15.17 -12.01
CA ASP A 162 13.13 -16.21 -12.56
C ASP A 162 14.56 -15.68 -12.81
N VAL A 163 14.68 -14.42 -13.28
CA VAL A 163 15.99 -13.75 -13.45
C VAL A 163 16.65 -13.52 -12.08
N PHE A 164 15.94 -13.00 -11.10
CA PHE A 164 16.45 -12.80 -9.73
C PHE A 164 16.91 -14.11 -9.10
N THR A 165 16.10 -15.16 -9.24
CA THR A 165 16.41 -16.47 -8.66
C THR A 165 17.69 -17.05 -9.27
N LYS A 166 17.86 -17.00 -10.59
CA LYS A 166 19.08 -17.45 -11.26
C LYS A 166 20.30 -16.63 -10.85
N TRP A 167 20.16 -15.30 -10.79
CA TRP A 167 21.23 -14.41 -10.37
C TRP A 167 21.63 -14.64 -8.91
N SER A 168 20.67 -14.92 -8.01
CA SER A 168 20.95 -15.18 -6.59
C SER A 168 21.72 -16.48 -6.33
N GLN A 169 21.76 -17.40 -7.29
CA GLN A 169 22.46 -18.68 -7.19
C GLN A 169 23.91 -18.61 -7.69
N VAL A 170 24.34 -17.48 -8.25
CA VAL A 170 25.72 -17.29 -8.71
C VAL A 170 26.58 -16.80 -7.57
N ASP A 171 27.77 -17.35 -7.39
CA ASP A 171 28.69 -16.98 -6.31
C ASP A 171 29.25 -15.57 -6.48
N ASP A 172 29.65 -15.21 -7.70
CA ASP A 172 30.14 -13.85 -8.04
C ASP A 172 28.98 -13.06 -8.68
N ARG A 173 28.23 -12.36 -7.81
CA ARG A 173 27.02 -11.63 -8.19
C ARG A 173 27.35 -10.20 -8.62
N ASP A 174 27.20 -9.90 -9.90
CA ASP A 174 27.26 -8.55 -10.43
C ASP A 174 25.84 -7.95 -10.58
N SER A 175 25.63 -6.77 -10.00
CA SER A 175 24.37 -6.03 -10.12
C SER A 175 24.12 -5.55 -11.56
N HIS A 176 25.15 -5.29 -12.33
CA HIS A 176 25.03 -4.90 -13.75
C HIS A 176 24.46 -6.03 -14.59
N ASP A 177 24.93 -7.26 -14.35
CA ASP A 177 24.41 -8.46 -15.01
C ASP A 177 22.92 -8.68 -14.71
N LEU A 178 22.50 -8.46 -13.47
CA LEU A 178 21.09 -8.51 -13.09
C LEU A 178 20.25 -7.48 -13.85
N ILE A 179 20.70 -6.22 -13.86
CA ILE A 179 19.97 -5.11 -14.49
C ILE A 179 19.79 -5.36 -16.00
N THR A 180 20.83 -5.84 -16.67
CA THR A 180 20.79 -6.12 -18.13
C THR A 180 19.87 -7.28 -18.50
N LYS A 181 19.66 -8.24 -17.60
CA LYS A 181 18.80 -9.41 -17.83
C LYS A 181 17.34 -9.19 -17.47
N LEU A 182 17.04 -8.18 -16.64
CA LEU A 182 15.66 -7.86 -16.28
C LEU A 182 14.91 -7.26 -17.48
N PRO A 183 13.61 -7.58 -17.65
CA PRO A 183 12.80 -6.97 -18.69
C PRO A 183 12.71 -5.44 -18.52
N SER A 184 12.84 -4.67 -19.60
CA SER A 184 12.72 -3.20 -19.55
C SER A 184 11.37 -2.73 -18.98
N GLN A 185 10.30 -3.47 -19.27
CA GLN A 185 8.96 -3.23 -18.73
C GLN A 185 8.91 -3.32 -17.19
N PHE A 186 9.81 -4.08 -16.56
CA PHE A 186 9.90 -4.13 -15.10
C PHE A 186 10.34 -2.77 -14.52
N PHE A 187 11.31 -2.13 -15.14
CA PHE A 187 11.75 -0.78 -14.73
C PHE A 187 10.66 0.26 -15.02
N SER A 188 10.02 0.22 -16.19
CA SER A 188 8.90 1.11 -16.52
C SER A 188 7.75 0.97 -15.53
N LEU A 189 7.46 -0.25 -15.07
CA LEU A 189 6.45 -0.49 -14.03
C LEU A 189 6.85 0.17 -12.70
N LEU A 190 8.08 -0.04 -12.25
CA LEU A 190 8.55 0.55 -11.00
C LEU A 190 8.58 2.08 -11.06
N ASP A 191 9.13 2.65 -12.12
CA ASP A 191 9.21 4.10 -12.30
C ASP A 191 7.81 4.74 -12.35
N GLY A 192 6.85 4.08 -12.98
CA GLY A 192 5.48 4.58 -13.09
C GLY A 192 4.66 4.47 -11.80
N LEU A 193 4.97 3.53 -10.92
CA LEU A 193 4.16 3.23 -9.73
C LEU A 193 4.81 3.58 -8.41
N THR A 194 6.13 3.82 -8.35
CA THR A 194 6.81 3.99 -7.07
C THR A 194 7.50 5.33 -6.93
N ILE A 195 7.49 5.84 -5.71
CA ILE A 195 8.28 6.97 -5.29
C ILE A 195 9.23 6.48 -4.20
N ALA A 196 10.46 6.13 -4.60
CA ALA A 196 11.47 5.67 -3.65
C ALA A 196 12.27 6.84 -3.06
N ARG A 197 12.51 6.78 -1.76
CA ARG A 197 13.38 7.71 -1.03
C ARG A 197 14.35 6.91 -0.18
N SER A 198 15.64 6.89 -0.55
CA SER A 198 16.67 6.30 0.27
C SER A 198 17.27 7.35 1.23
N ARG A 199 17.90 6.90 2.33
CA ARG A 199 18.63 7.78 3.25
C ARG A 199 19.67 8.61 2.49
N LYS A 200 20.44 7.99 1.60
CA LYS A 200 21.43 8.69 0.73
C LYS A 200 20.79 9.76 -0.15
N HIS A 201 19.55 9.54 -0.63
CA HIS A 201 18.83 10.54 -1.40
C HIS A 201 18.45 11.74 -0.53
N ILE A 202 17.97 11.50 0.69
CA ILE A 202 17.62 12.54 1.65
C ILE A 202 18.88 13.33 2.04
N GLU A 203 19.97 12.66 2.38
CA GLU A 203 21.25 13.27 2.69
C GLU A 203 21.79 14.16 1.56
N ARG A 204 21.60 13.75 0.32
CA ARG A 204 22.09 14.47 -0.85
C ARG A 204 21.27 15.72 -1.19
N TYR A 205 19.96 15.65 -1.07
CA TYR A 205 19.05 16.68 -1.58
C TYR A 205 18.33 17.49 -0.50
N PHE A 206 18.36 17.06 0.75
CA PHE A 206 17.63 17.67 1.88
C PHE A 206 18.57 17.92 3.08
N LYS A 207 19.78 18.42 2.83
CA LYS A 207 20.78 18.68 3.88
C LYS A 207 20.28 19.59 4.98
N GLU A 208 19.54 20.66 4.64
CA GLU A 208 18.97 21.60 5.63
C GLU A 208 18.00 20.91 6.59
N SER A 209 17.26 19.88 6.13
CA SER A 209 16.38 19.10 6.99
C SER A 209 17.16 18.17 7.92
N LEU A 210 18.33 17.71 7.52
CA LEU A 210 19.21 16.87 8.36
C LEU A 210 19.79 17.65 9.53
N ASP A 211 20.12 18.93 9.34
CA ASP A 211 20.61 19.79 10.41
C ASP A 211 19.55 20.01 11.51
N GLN A 212 18.26 19.89 11.16
CA GLN A 212 17.14 20.00 12.10
C GLN A 212 16.78 18.67 12.77
N ILE A 213 16.94 17.55 12.07
CA ILE A 213 16.50 16.20 12.51
C ILE A 213 17.63 15.47 13.25
N GLY A 214 18.89 15.86 13.02
CA GLY A 214 20.06 15.09 13.48
C GLY A 214 20.39 13.90 12.59
N HIS A 215 21.35 13.08 13.03
CA HIS A 215 21.72 11.88 12.27
C HIS A 215 20.58 10.84 12.28
N PHE A 216 20.33 10.24 11.13
CA PHE A 216 19.47 9.05 11.06
C PHE A 216 20.06 7.93 11.94
N PRO A 217 19.23 7.25 12.75
CA PRO A 217 19.68 6.11 13.53
C PRO A 217 20.12 4.93 12.67
#